data_99f54ba4572a8d0057150b1dcb941ecf
#
_entry.id   99f54ba4572a8d0057150b1dcb941ecf
#
_cell.length_a   1.000
_cell.length_b   1.000
_cell.length_c   1.000
_cell.angle_alpha   90.00
_cell.angle_beta   90.00
_cell.angle_gamma   90.00
#
_symmetry.space_group_name_H-M   'P 1'
#
loop_
_entity.id
_entity.type
_entity.pdbx_description
1 polymer ?
#
loop_
_entity_poly.entity_id
_entity_poly.type
_entity_poly.pdbx_seq_one_letter_code
_entity_poly.pdbx_strand_id
1 'polypeptide(L)'
;SLKQVLLWDKVKDRLDQKATDLSLEEQQKLCIARLLPVKPGLLLMDEPCSALDPKGTEAVEELIWELRGKYTILIVTHNMAQARRASEECIFMLMGKVVEHTATEDMFVTPQNQETADYIEGRYG
;
A
#
# COMPACT_ATOMS: atom_id res chain seq x y z
N SER A 1 -4.45 17.89 -4.61
CA SER A 1 -3.81 16.63 -4.13
C SER A 1 -3.73 16.53 -2.61
N LEU A 2 -3.25 17.55 -1.87
CA LEU A 2 -3.15 17.48 -0.39
C LEU A 2 -4.49 17.20 0.31
N LYS A 3 -5.61 17.69 -0.22
CA LYS A 3 -6.95 17.36 0.28
C LYS A 3 -7.32 15.90 0.01
N GLN A 4 -6.94 15.35 -1.13
CA GLN A 4 -7.24 13.98 -1.51
C GLN A 4 -6.52 12.94 -0.63
N VAL A 5 -5.39 13.31 -0.04
CA VAL A 5 -4.64 12.45 0.88
C VAL A 5 -4.87 12.81 2.35
N LEU A 6 -5.90 13.62 2.65
CA LEU A 6 -6.27 14.03 4.00
C LEU A 6 -5.13 14.72 4.78
N LEU A 7 -4.25 15.42 4.07
CA LEU A 7 -3.10 16.10 4.66
C LEU A 7 -3.27 17.63 4.75
N TRP A 8 -4.18 18.22 3.96
CA TRP A 8 -4.33 19.66 3.83
C TRP A 8 -4.50 20.38 5.16
N ASP A 9 -5.42 19.94 6.01
CA ASP A 9 -5.73 20.61 7.27
C ASP A 9 -4.57 20.59 8.27
N LYS A 10 -3.68 19.61 8.14
CA LYS A 10 -2.48 19.50 8.97
C LYS A 10 -1.33 20.40 8.50
N VAL A 11 -1.27 20.75 7.22
CA VAL A 11 -0.10 21.46 6.65
C VAL A 11 -0.38 22.83 6.07
N LYS A 12 -1.64 23.23 5.90
CA LYS A 12 -2.04 24.49 5.23
C LYS A 12 -1.37 25.75 5.79
N ASP A 13 -1.09 25.78 7.10
CA ASP A 13 -0.49 26.93 7.78
C ASP A 13 1.04 26.83 7.89
N ARG A 14 1.66 25.82 7.28
CA ARG A 14 3.11 25.56 7.33
C ARG A 14 3.69 25.00 6.02
N LEU A 15 3.17 25.46 4.89
CA LEU A 15 3.58 24.99 3.55
C LEU A 15 5.05 25.30 3.21
N ASP A 16 5.64 26.29 3.86
CA ASP A 16 7.05 26.69 3.66
C ASP A 16 8.03 25.94 4.57
N GLN A 17 7.52 25.06 5.45
CA GLN A 17 8.38 24.23 6.32
C GLN A 17 8.95 23.04 5.57
N LYS A 18 10.03 22.48 6.09
CA LYS A 18 10.65 21.29 5.50
C LYS A 18 9.72 20.08 5.66
N ALA A 19 9.60 19.29 4.59
CA ALA A 19 8.83 18.05 4.63
C ALA A 19 9.36 17.03 5.67
N THR A 20 10.65 17.12 6.00
CA THR A 20 11.28 16.29 7.05
C THR A 20 10.79 16.60 8.46
N ASP A 21 10.12 17.72 8.68
CA ASP A 21 9.53 18.09 9.97
C ASP A 21 8.13 17.47 10.19
N LEU A 22 7.59 16.82 9.15
CA LEU A 22 6.36 16.06 9.20
C LEU A 22 6.57 14.69 9.88
N SER A 23 5.50 14.12 10.46
CA SER A 23 5.53 12.73 10.92
C SER A 23 5.76 11.77 9.75
N LEU A 24 6.21 10.55 10.01
CA LEU A 24 6.42 9.54 8.95
C LEU A 24 5.13 9.25 8.17
N GLU A 25 3.99 9.17 8.84
CA GLU A 25 2.67 9.05 8.21
C GLU A 25 2.38 10.22 7.26
N GLU A 26 2.60 11.46 7.74
CA GLU A 26 2.38 12.66 6.94
C GLU A 26 3.33 12.74 5.74
N GLN A 27 4.60 12.34 5.92
CA GLN A 27 5.57 12.24 4.82
C GLN A 27 5.12 11.23 3.78
N GLN A 28 4.60 10.07 4.20
CA GLN A 28 4.09 9.04 3.28
C GLN A 28 2.88 9.55 2.50
N LYS A 29 1.92 10.20 3.17
CA LYS A 29 0.79 10.86 2.51
C LYS A 29 1.24 11.94 1.54
N LEU A 30 2.27 12.71 1.87
CA LEU A 30 2.85 13.72 0.96
C LEU A 30 3.48 13.08 -0.27
N CYS A 31 4.17 11.94 -0.11
CA CYS A 31 4.71 11.17 -1.23
C CYS A 31 3.62 10.71 -2.21
N ILE A 32 2.48 10.28 -1.71
CA ILE A 32 1.32 9.95 -2.53
C ILE A 32 0.73 11.20 -3.19
N ALA A 33 0.53 12.28 -2.41
CA ALA A 33 -0.06 13.53 -2.89
C ALA A 33 0.69 14.13 -4.09
N ARG A 34 2.02 14.03 -4.12
CA ARG A 34 2.85 14.57 -5.22
C ARG A 34 2.67 13.85 -6.56
N LEU A 35 2.15 12.63 -6.55
CA LEU A 35 1.89 11.85 -7.76
C LEU A 35 0.53 12.19 -8.41
N LEU A 36 -0.44 12.63 -7.63
CA LEU A 36 -1.82 12.82 -8.08
C LEU A 36 -2.02 13.94 -9.12
N PRO A 37 -1.25 15.07 -9.12
CA PRO A 37 -1.43 16.14 -10.10
C PRO A 37 -1.24 15.70 -11.56
N VAL A 38 -0.42 14.69 -11.81
CA VAL A 38 -0.19 14.16 -13.17
C VAL A 38 -1.29 13.21 -13.63
N LYS A 39 -2.30 12.96 -12.78
CA LYS A 39 -3.45 12.08 -13.06
C LYS A 39 -3.01 10.71 -13.59
N PRO A 40 -2.20 9.96 -12.86
CA PRO A 40 -1.69 8.67 -13.33
C PRO A 40 -2.82 7.65 -13.50
N GLY A 41 -2.72 6.78 -14.50
CA GLY A 41 -3.61 5.63 -14.63
C GLY A 41 -3.29 4.51 -13.63
N LEU A 42 -2.04 4.45 -13.17
CA LEU A 42 -1.53 3.43 -12.24
C LEU A 42 -0.63 4.09 -11.20
N LEU A 43 -0.87 3.78 -9.93
CA LEU A 43 -0.02 4.11 -8.80
C LEU A 43 0.77 2.86 -8.38
N LEU A 44 2.09 2.98 -8.35
CA LEU A 44 2.99 1.93 -7.87
C LEU A 44 3.48 2.30 -6.47
N MET A 45 3.28 1.43 -5.50
CA MET A 45 3.70 1.63 -4.11
C MET A 45 4.56 0.46 -3.66
N ASP A 46 5.79 0.75 -3.27
CA ASP A 46 6.73 -0.24 -2.75
C ASP A 46 6.86 -0.08 -1.23
N GLU A 47 6.40 -1.09 -0.50
CA GLU A 47 6.41 -1.14 0.97
C GLU A 47 5.86 0.13 1.64
N PRO A 48 4.64 0.59 1.29
CA PRO A 48 4.15 1.92 1.69
C PRO A 48 4.00 2.14 3.18
N CYS A 49 3.96 1.08 3.98
CA CYS A 49 3.76 1.15 5.43
C CYS A 49 4.92 0.59 6.25
N SER A 50 6.03 0.17 5.64
CA SER A 50 7.13 -0.54 6.34
C SER A 50 7.80 0.26 7.45
N ALA A 51 7.81 1.60 7.35
CA ALA A 51 8.42 2.50 8.34
C ALA A 51 7.40 3.08 9.34
N LEU A 52 6.12 2.68 9.26
CA LEU A 52 5.05 3.24 10.06
C LEU A 52 4.74 2.37 11.28
N ASP A 53 4.30 3.02 12.36
CA ASP A 53 3.68 2.35 13.49
C ASP A 53 2.28 1.80 13.09
N PRO A 54 1.62 0.97 13.92
CA PRO A 54 0.32 0.40 13.58
C PRO A 54 -0.75 1.45 13.24
N LYS A 55 -0.76 2.59 13.95
CA LYS A 55 -1.73 3.67 13.72
C LYS A 55 -1.46 4.40 12.40
N GLY A 56 -0.20 4.68 12.10
CA GLY A 56 0.21 5.28 10.82
C GLY A 56 -0.07 4.34 9.65
N THR A 57 0.14 3.03 9.84
CA THR A 57 -0.19 1.99 8.85
C THR A 57 -1.68 2.00 8.53
N GLU A 58 -2.55 1.98 9.55
CA GLU A 58 -4.00 2.05 9.39
C GLU A 58 -4.41 3.29 8.59
N ALA A 59 -3.88 4.46 8.95
CA ALA A 59 -4.21 5.72 8.28
C ALA A 59 -3.77 5.76 6.80
N VAL A 60 -2.68 5.08 6.42
CA VAL A 60 -2.24 4.97 5.02
C VAL A 60 -3.05 3.91 4.28
N GLU A 61 -3.37 2.79 4.91
CA GLU A 61 -4.26 1.76 4.34
C GLU A 61 -5.66 2.32 4.04
N GLU A 62 -6.25 3.11 4.95
CA GLU A 62 -7.52 3.81 4.71
C GLU A 62 -7.45 4.76 3.51
N LEU A 63 -6.35 5.53 3.39
CA LEU A 63 -6.14 6.39 2.24
C LEU A 63 -6.06 5.59 0.93
N ILE A 64 -5.36 4.46 0.91
CA ILE A 64 -5.29 3.57 -0.25
C ILE A 64 -6.70 3.11 -0.65
N TRP A 65 -7.53 2.72 0.30
CA TRP A 65 -8.91 2.34 0.07
C TRP A 65 -9.76 3.48 -0.53
N GLU A 66 -9.58 4.71 -0.09
CA GLU A 66 -10.27 5.88 -0.66
C GLU A 66 -9.82 6.20 -2.09
N LEU A 67 -8.56 5.93 -2.42
CA LEU A 67 -8.00 6.18 -3.75
C LEU A 67 -8.37 5.11 -4.78
N ARG A 68 -8.68 3.87 -4.37
CA ARG A 68 -8.89 2.73 -5.27
C ARG A 68 -9.98 2.91 -6.30
N GLY A 69 -11.02 3.68 -6.05
CA GLY A 69 -12.08 3.95 -7.01
C GLY A 69 -11.70 4.94 -8.11
N LYS A 70 -10.57 5.63 -7.95
CA LYS A 70 -10.08 6.68 -8.85
C LYS A 70 -8.80 6.27 -9.59
N TYR A 71 -8.03 5.37 -9.02
CA TYR A 71 -6.74 4.93 -9.53
C TYR A 71 -6.64 3.40 -9.49
N THR A 72 -5.93 2.82 -10.45
CA THR A 72 -5.41 1.46 -10.30
C THR A 72 -4.20 1.52 -9.40
N ILE A 73 -4.14 0.69 -8.36
CA ILE A 73 -3.07 0.71 -7.37
C ILE A 73 -2.40 -0.66 -7.34
N LEU A 74 -1.09 -0.68 -7.50
CA LEU A 74 -0.26 -1.87 -7.33
C LEU A 74 0.67 -1.65 -6.14
N ILE A 75 0.56 -2.53 -5.15
CA ILE A 75 1.35 -2.48 -3.92
C ILE A 75 2.29 -3.68 -3.88
N VAL A 76 3.57 -3.44 -3.62
CA VAL A 76 4.53 -4.47 -3.25
C VAL A 76 4.68 -4.46 -1.74
N THR A 77 4.48 -5.60 -1.10
CA THR A 77 4.68 -5.76 0.34
C THR A 77 5.06 -7.20 0.68
N HIS A 78 5.87 -7.37 1.70
CA HIS A 78 6.15 -8.66 2.32
C HIS A 78 5.27 -8.93 3.56
N ASN A 79 4.41 -7.97 3.92
CA ASN A 79 3.49 -8.10 5.04
C ASN A 79 2.17 -8.74 4.57
N MET A 80 1.99 -10.01 4.89
CA MET A 80 0.80 -10.77 4.49
C MET A 80 -0.50 -10.20 5.05
N ALA A 81 -0.46 -9.68 6.27
CA ALA A 81 -1.64 -9.06 6.86
C ALA A 81 -2.04 -7.77 6.10
N GLN A 82 -1.07 -6.97 5.67
CA GLN A 82 -1.32 -5.80 4.82
C GLN A 82 -1.86 -6.21 3.45
N ALA A 83 -1.23 -7.17 2.77
CA ALA A 83 -1.70 -7.67 1.49
C ALA A 83 -3.17 -8.11 1.59
N ARG A 84 -3.53 -8.86 2.62
CA ARG A 84 -4.90 -9.33 2.85
C ARG A 84 -5.91 -8.20 3.09
N ARG A 85 -5.52 -7.14 3.83
CA ARG A 85 -6.42 -6.02 4.14
C ARG A 85 -6.56 -5.01 3.01
N ALA A 86 -5.47 -4.74 2.29
CA ALA A 86 -5.35 -3.60 1.40
C ALA A 86 -5.59 -3.92 -0.08
N SER A 87 -5.84 -5.17 -0.46
CA SER A 87 -5.97 -5.56 -1.87
C SER A 87 -7.25 -6.33 -2.18
N GLU A 88 -7.68 -6.26 -3.44
CA GLU A 88 -8.77 -7.03 -4.02
C GLU A 88 -8.25 -8.29 -4.73
N GLU A 89 -7.05 -8.19 -5.30
CA GLU A 89 -6.32 -9.29 -5.95
C GLU A 89 -4.89 -9.33 -5.42
N CYS A 90 -4.31 -10.52 -5.38
CA CYS A 90 -2.92 -10.73 -5.00
C CYS A 90 -2.15 -11.46 -6.10
N ILE A 91 -0.89 -11.07 -6.24
CA ILE A 91 0.08 -11.74 -7.09
C ILE A 91 1.20 -12.24 -6.19
N PHE A 92 1.37 -13.56 -6.08
CA PHE A 92 2.52 -14.13 -5.41
C PHE A 92 3.66 -14.31 -6.41
N MET A 93 4.79 -13.72 -6.08
CA MET A 93 6.01 -13.79 -6.88
C MET A 93 7.14 -14.46 -6.10
N LEU A 94 7.85 -15.36 -6.75
CA LEU A 94 9.01 -16.05 -6.19
C LEU A 94 10.13 -16.11 -7.22
N MET A 95 11.34 -15.70 -6.85
CA MET A 95 12.53 -15.72 -7.71
C MET A 95 12.30 -15.10 -9.09
N GLY A 96 11.59 -13.97 -9.14
CA GLY A 96 11.31 -13.23 -10.37
C GLY A 96 10.21 -13.83 -11.27
N LYS A 97 9.49 -14.85 -10.79
CA LYS A 97 8.39 -15.48 -11.52
C LYS A 97 7.07 -15.26 -10.79
N VAL A 98 6.00 -15.06 -11.55
CA VAL A 98 4.63 -15.11 -11.02
C VAL A 98 4.29 -16.56 -10.77
N VAL A 99 4.02 -16.89 -9.50
CA VAL A 99 3.64 -18.24 -9.07
C VAL A 99 2.13 -18.39 -9.07
N GLU A 100 1.42 -17.38 -8.55
CA GLU A 100 -0.03 -17.38 -8.48
C GLU A 100 -0.58 -15.95 -8.58
N HIS A 101 -1.71 -15.78 -9.26
CA HIS A 101 -2.48 -14.54 -9.32
C HIS A 101 -3.96 -14.87 -9.17
N THR A 102 -4.59 -14.36 -8.12
CA THR A 102 -5.99 -14.65 -7.84
C THR A 102 -6.60 -13.57 -6.92
N ALA A 103 -7.91 -13.65 -6.68
CA ALA A 103 -8.57 -12.82 -5.68
C ALA A 103 -7.90 -13.00 -4.31
N THR A 104 -7.80 -11.90 -3.56
CA THR A 104 -7.11 -11.91 -2.26
C THR A 104 -7.68 -12.95 -1.30
N GLU A 105 -9.01 -13.06 -1.23
CA GLU A 105 -9.64 -14.05 -0.37
C GLU A 105 -9.24 -15.49 -0.74
N ASP A 106 -9.25 -15.81 -2.04
CA ASP A 106 -8.87 -17.13 -2.53
C ASP A 106 -7.40 -17.44 -2.23
N MET A 107 -6.51 -16.48 -2.43
CA MET A 107 -5.09 -16.68 -2.14
C MET A 107 -4.83 -17.03 -0.66
N PHE A 108 -5.53 -16.40 0.26
CA PHE A 108 -5.33 -16.60 1.70
C PHE A 108 -6.13 -17.74 2.30
N VAL A 109 -7.17 -18.23 1.64
CA VAL A 109 -8.03 -19.32 2.15
C VAL A 109 -7.78 -20.63 1.40
N THR A 110 -7.69 -20.58 0.08
CA THR A 110 -7.58 -21.77 -0.79
C THR A 110 -6.56 -21.54 -1.92
N PRO A 111 -5.27 -21.29 -1.61
CA PRO A 111 -4.26 -21.11 -2.64
C PRO A 111 -4.17 -22.35 -3.53
N GLN A 112 -4.04 -22.13 -4.84
CA GLN A 112 -3.97 -23.22 -5.83
C GLN A 112 -2.57 -23.80 -5.96
N ASN A 113 -1.55 -23.03 -5.58
CA ASN A 113 -0.15 -23.44 -5.67
C ASN A 113 0.41 -23.77 -4.28
N GLN A 114 1.11 -24.89 -4.16
CA GLN A 114 1.69 -25.33 -2.89
C GLN A 114 2.76 -24.35 -2.37
N GLU A 115 3.56 -23.73 -3.25
CA GLU A 115 4.55 -22.72 -2.85
C GLU A 115 3.88 -21.49 -2.25
N THR A 116 2.72 -21.08 -2.78
CA THR A 116 1.91 -20.00 -2.21
C THR A 116 1.41 -20.36 -0.81
N ALA A 117 0.86 -21.56 -0.66
CA ALA A 117 0.38 -22.07 0.64
C ALA A 117 1.52 -22.09 1.68
N ASP A 118 2.66 -22.64 1.31
CA ASP A 118 3.82 -22.75 2.20
C ASP A 118 4.36 -21.37 2.62
N TYR A 119 4.34 -20.41 1.70
CA TYR A 119 4.74 -19.02 2.00
C TYR A 119 3.78 -18.35 2.98
N ILE A 120 2.47 -18.46 2.74
CA ILE A 120 1.44 -17.85 3.60
C ILE A 120 1.46 -18.47 5.01
N GLU A 121 1.71 -19.79 5.10
CA GLU A 121 1.80 -20.49 6.38
C GLU A 121 3.14 -20.29 7.10
N GLY A 122 4.06 -19.52 6.52
CA GLY A 122 5.39 -19.25 7.10
C GLY A 122 6.34 -20.45 7.06
N ARG A 123 6.07 -21.44 6.20
CA ARG A 123 6.93 -22.62 6.01
C ARG A 123 8.10 -22.38 5.06
N TYR A 124 8.12 -21.21 4.43
CA TYR A 124 9.17 -20.79 3.52
C TYR A 124 10.26 -20.04 4.32
N GLY A 125 11.40 -20.59 4.41
CA GLY A 125 12.51 -19.94 5.09
C GLY A 125 13.75 -20.80 5.16
#